data_1fb19f09b7f8968e7edd5d93a8a09810
#
_entry.id   1fb19f09b7f8968e7edd5d93a8a09810
#
_cell.length_a   1.000
_cell.length_b   1.000
_cell.length_c   1.000
_cell.angle_alpha   90.00
_cell.angle_beta   90.00
_cell.angle_gamma   90.00
#
_symmetry.space_group_name_H-M   'P 1'
#
loop_
_entity.id
_entity.type
_entity.pdbx_description
1 polymer ?
#
loop_
_entity_poly.entity_id
_entity_poly.type
_entity_poly.pdbx_seq_one_letter_code
_entity_poly.pdbx_strand_id
1 'polypeptide(L)'
;MDRRTTRALMGRLNRDAAVIAARFGLRYRAIEAEAAQVKRRYGICYSDGTIRIRLRHAATGKPLKYSSLISTLCHELAHLKHFDHGYGFRGFYAAILEYAREAGIYRPGRRESAAPISPGGAVGKPAVRAPRQLSLF
;
A
#
# COMPACT_ATOMS: atom_id res chain seq x y z
N MET A 1 9.16 14.30 8.09
CA MET A 1 7.85 13.97 8.63
C MET A 1 7.99 13.60 10.07
N ASP A 2 7.24 14.22 10.94
CA ASP A 2 7.44 13.97 12.34
C ASP A 2 6.65 12.78 12.85
N ARG A 3 6.88 12.45 14.12
CA ARG A 3 6.28 11.32 14.68
C ARG A 3 4.78 11.43 14.77
N ARG A 4 4.27 12.57 15.01
CA ARG A 4 2.86 12.75 15.13
C ARG A 4 2.19 12.53 13.78
N THR A 5 2.75 13.05 12.69
CA THR A 5 2.21 12.88 11.38
C THR A 5 2.26 11.41 10.99
N THR A 6 3.36 10.75 11.31
CA THR A 6 3.50 9.34 10.98
C THR A 6 2.44 8.53 11.70
N ARG A 7 2.22 8.83 12.97
CA ARG A 7 1.23 8.09 13.73
C ARG A 7 -0.17 8.33 13.18
N ALA A 8 -0.49 9.55 12.79
CA ALA A 8 -1.80 9.86 12.27
C ALA A 8 -2.03 9.14 10.94
N LEU A 9 -1.02 9.12 10.08
CA LEU A 9 -1.17 8.45 8.80
C LEU A 9 -1.30 6.95 9.00
N MET A 10 -0.51 6.39 9.89
CA MET A 10 -0.59 4.95 10.11
C MET A 10 -1.93 4.57 10.74
N GLY A 11 -2.47 5.43 11.60
CA GLY A 11 -3.77 5.16 12.19
C GLY A 11 -4.84 5.12 11.10
N ARG A 12 -4.76 6.05 10.17
CA ARG A 12 -5.74 6.12 9.12
C ARG A 12 -5.57 4.92 8.19
N LEU A 13 -4.33 4.58 7.84
CA LEU A 13 -4.09 3.45 6.97
C LEU A 13 -4.57 2.15 7.60
N ASN A 14 -4.34 1.99 8.89
CA ASN A 14 -4.76 0.77 9.56
C ASN A 14 -6.29 0.66 9.61
N ARG A 15 -6.98 1.77 9.79
CA ARG A 15 -8.42 1.72 9.81
C ARG A 15 -8.96 1.37 8.42
N ASP A 16 -8.39 1.97 7.38
CA ASP A 16 -8.86 1.69 6.04
C ASP A 16 -8.49 0.26 5.62
N ALA A 17 -7.34 -0.21 6.07
CA ALA A 17 -6.94 -1.57 5.75
C ALA A 17 -7.89 -2.57 6.37
N ALA A 18 -8.36 -2.30 7.58
CA ALA A 18 -9.27 -3.22 8.24
C ALA A 18 -10.60 -3.29 7.50
N VAL A 19 -11.06 -2.16 6.99
CA VAL A 19 -12.30 -2.14 6.24
C VAL A 19 -12.16 -2.94 4.96
N ILE A 20 -11.07 -2.74 4.23
CA ILE A 20 -10.85 -3.45 2.99
C ILE A 20 -10.67 -4.92 3.25
N ALA A 21 -9.87 -5.27 4.25
CA ALA A 21 -9.60 -6.67 4.53
C ALA A 21 -10.89 -7.40 4.91
N ALA A 22 -11.75 -6.76 5.65
CA ALA A 22 -12.99 -7.38 6.07
C ALA A 22 -13.86 -7.67 4.84
N ARG A 23 -13.85 -6.78 3.87
CA ARG A 23 -14.67 -6.96 2.70
C ARG A 23 -14.20 -8.15 1.87
N PHE A 24 -12.91 -8.40 1.84
CA PHE A 24 -12.36 -9.45 1.01
C PHE A 24 -11.90 -10.69 1.78
N GLY A 25 -12.16 -10.72 3.07
CA GLY A 25 -11.78 -11.86 3.87
C GLY A 25 -10.28 -12.05 4.01
N LEU A 26 -9.53 -10.96 4.03
CA LEU A 26 -8.10 -11.07 4.13
C LEU A 26 -7.63 -10.96 5.56
N ARG A 27 -6.50 -11.61 5.86
CA ARG A 27 -5.93 -11.52 7.17
C ARG A 27 -4.52 -11.11 7.06
N TYR A 28 -4.07 -10.13 7.80
CA TYR A 28 -2.69 -9.71 7.81
C TYR A 28 -2.25 -9.62 9.25
N ARG A 29 -0.95 -9.67 9.48
CA ARG A 29 -0.45 -9.63 10.83
C ARG A 29 -0.33 -8.22 11.31
N ALA A 30 0.21 -7.32 10.53
CA ALA A 30 0.38 -5.96 10.96
C ALA A 30 0.66 -5.07 9.75
N ILE A 31 0.34 -3.79 9.86
CA ILE A 31 0.66 -2.84 8.82
C ILE A 31 1.50 -1.78 9.48
N GLU A 32 2.72 -1.62 9.00
CA GLU A 32 3.69 -0.73 9.60
C GLU A 32 4.30 0.23 8.61
N ALA A 33 4.87 1.29 9.10
CA ALA A 33 5.54 2.24 8.23
C ALA A 33 6.91 1.66 7.88
N GLU A 34 7.33 1.84 6.65
CA GLU A 34 8.62 1.35 6.24
C GLU A 34 9.69 2.25 6.82
N ALA A 35 10.86 1.71 7.08
CA ALA A 35 11.94 2.47 7.65
C ALA A 35 12.36 3.57 6.68
N ALA A 36 12.73 4.71 7.21
CA ALA A 36 13.08 5.84 6.40
C ALA A 36 14.21 5.59 5.41
N GLN A 37 15.14 4.76 5.76
CA GLN A 37 16.26 4.52 4.87
C GLN A 37 15.91 3.61 3.70
N VAL A 38 14.76 2.99 3.71
CA VAL A 38 14.41 2.12 2.62
C VAL A 38 13.79 2.97 1.53
N LYS A 39 14.48 3.15 0.44
CA LYS A 39 14.00 4.01 -0.63
C LYS A 39 13.76 3.39 -1.97
N ARG A 40 13.94 2.10 -2.09
CA ARG A 40 13.70 1.49 -3.36
C ARG A 40 12.34 0.89 -3.58
N ARG A 41 11.52 0.79 -2.60
CA ARG A 41 10.22 0.21 -2.80
C ARG A 41 9.18 1.02 -2.07
N TYR A 42 7.94 0.97 -2.53
CA TYR A 42 6.86 1.69 -1.91
C TYR A 42 6.14 0.85 -0.86
N GLY A 43 6.20 -0.45 -0.97
CA GLY A 43 5.61 -1.32 0.01
C GLY A 43 6.14 -2.72 -0.12
N ILE A 44 5.80 -3.57 0.84
CA ILE A 44 6.23 -4.94 0.79
C ILE A 44 5.33 -5.77 1.66
N CYS A 45 5.05 -6.99 1.28
CA CYS A 45 4.23 -7.91 2.04
C CYS A 45 5.09 -9.12 2.34
N TYR A 46 5.30 -9.42 3.62
CA TYR A 46 6.10 -10.55 4.01
C TYR A 46 5.24 -11.80 4.12
N SER A 47 5.85 -12.94 4.10
CA SER A 47 5.11 -14.19 4.15
C SER A 47 4.32 -14.38 5.43
N ASP A 48 4.68 -13.72 6.50
CA ASP A 48 3.96 -13.88 7.76
C ASP A 48 2.76 -12.92 7.83
N GLY A 49 2.52 -12.17 6.78
CA GLY A 49 1.38 -11.25 6.77
C GLY A 49 1.69 -9.84 7.21
N THR A 50 2.95 -9.53 7.46
CA THR A 50 3.32 -8.18 7.83
C THR A 50 3.46 -7.37 6.55
N ILE A 51 2.87 -6.18 6.55
CA ILE A 51 2.93 -5.31 5.40
C ILE A 51 3.59 -4.01 5.84
N ARG A 52 4.53 -3.52 5.05
CA ARG A 52 5.15 -2.24 5.34
C ARG A 52 4.94 -1.30 4.18
N ILE A 53 4.61 -0.06 4.47
CA ILE A 53 4.29 0.93 3.45
C ILE A 53 5.18 2.15 3.63
N ARG A 54 5.79 2.62 2.56
CA ARG A 54 6.61 3.81 2.65
C ARG A 54 5.67 5.01 2.66
N LEU A 55 5.84 5.89 3.61
CA LEU A 55 4.95 7.01 3.77
C LEU A 55 5.43 8.32 3.15
N ARG A 56 6.71 8.39 2.79
CA ARG A 56 7.21 9.64 2.27
C ARG A 56 8.02 9.53 1.01
N HIS A 57 8.19 10.60 0.33
CA HIS A 57 8.98 10.63 -0.88
C HIS A 57 10.42 10.32 -0.55
N ALA A 58 11.04 9.50 -1.36
CA ALA A 58 12.41 9.12 -1.12
C ALA A 58 13.35 10.30 -1.19
N ALA A 59 13.10 11.21 -2.09
CA ALA A 59 13.99 12.35 -2.23
C ALA A 59 13.76 13.48 -1.25
N THR A 60 12.55 13.85 -0.98
CA THR A 60 12.29 15.01 -0.16
C THR A 60 11.87 14.71 1.27
N GLY A 61 11.45 13.50 1.54
CA GLY A 61 11.00 13.16 2.87
C GLY A 61 9.59 13.65 3.16
N LYS A 62 8.95 14.32 2.23
CA LYS A 62 7.60 14.79 2.48
C LYS A 62 6.59 13.68 2.30
N PRO A 63 5.45 13.78 2.97
CA PRO A 63 4.45 12.70 2.90
C PRO A 63 3.97 12.46 1.49
N LEU A 64 3.74 11.23 1.16
CA LEU A 64 3.16 10.89 -0.12
C LEU A 64 1.65 11.17 -0.03
N LYS A 65 0.97 11.29 -1.14
CA LYS A 65 -0.45 11.55 -1.14
C LYS A 65 -1.13 10.34 -0.58
N TYR A 66 -2.20 10.52 0.11
CA TYR A 66 -2.89 9.40 0.72
C TYR A 66 -3.39 8.40 -0.34
N SER A 67 -3.80 8.89 -1.50
CA SER A 67 -4.24 7.96 -2.54
C SER A 67 -3.09 7.05 -2.98
N SER A 68 -1.86 7.56 -2.94
CA SER A 68 -0.74 6.73 -3.30
C SER A 68 -0.53 5.67 -2.24
N LEU A 69 -0.72 6.05 -0.98
CA LEU A 69 -0.55 5.09 0.12
C LEU A 69 -1.62 4.00 0.02
N ILE A 70 -2.84 4.37 -0.33
CA ILE A 70 -3.90 3.39 -0.45
C ILE A 70 -3.65 2.47 -1.65
N SER A 71 -3.15 3.02 -2.74
CA SER A 71 -2.87 2.18 -3.90
C SER A 71 -1.81 1.15 -3.54
N THR A 72 -0.77 1.57 -2.80
CA THR A 72 0.27 0.65 -2.38
C THR A 72 -0.30 -0.37 -1.38
N LEU A 73 -1.14 0.08 -0.47
CA LEU A 73 -1.73 -0.81 0.51
C LEU A 73 -2.57 -1.89 -0.21
N CYS A 74 -3.38 -1.49 -1.17
CA CYS A 74 -4.21 -2.46 -1.88
C CYS A 74 -3.35 -3.48 -2.64
N HIS A 75 -2.22 -3.01 -3.16
CA HIS A 75 -1.32 -3.88 -3.87
C HIS A 75 -0.76 -4.93 -2.90
N GLU A 76 -0.32 -4.49 -1.72
CA GLU A 76 0.24 -5.43 -0.76
C GLU A 76 -0.83 -6.34 -0.17
N LEU A 77 -2.05 -5.85 0.00
CA LEU A 77 -3.11 -6.70 0.51
C LEU A 77 -3.43 -7.80 -0.52
N ALA A 78 -3.29 -7.47 -1.81
CA ALA A 78 -3.55 -8.46 -2.83
C ALA A 78 -2.52 -9.59 -2.76
N HIS A 79 -1.31 -9.28 -2.32
CA HIS A 79 -0.28 -10.30 -2.20
C HIS A 79 -0.58 -11.28 -1.06
N LEU A 80 -1.51 -10.98 -0.19
CA LEU A 80 -1.86 -11.93 0.85
C LEU A 80 -2.52 -13.15 0.22
N LYS A 81 -3.06 -13.01 -1.00
CA LYS A 81 -3.67 -14.09 -1.64
C LYS A 81 -2.95 -14.55 -2.89
N HIS A 82 -2.24 -13.68 -3.55
CA HIS A 82 -1.55 -14.02 -4.79
C HIS A 82 -0.11 -13.60 -4.72
N PHE A 83 0.82 -14.54 -4.74
CA PHE A 83 2.21 -14.23 -4.59
C PHE A 83 2.80 -13.53 -5.79
N ASP A 84 2.48 -13.94 -7.00
CA ASP A 84 3.11 -13.32 -8.15
C ASP A 84 2.20 -12.28 -8.75
N HIS A 85 2.63 -11.61 -9.77
CA HIS A 85 1.87 -10.56 -10.39
C HIS A 85 1.13 -11.01 -11.66
N GLY A 86 0.67 -12.25 -11.65
CA GLY A 86 -0.03 -12.77 -12.80
C GLY A 86 -1.45 -12.27 -12.87
N TYR A 87 -2.27 -12.93 -13.68
CA TYR A 87 -3.63 -12.52 -13.86
C TYR A 87 -4.45 -12.53 -12.58
N GLY A 88 -4.25 -13.53 -11.74
CA GLY A 88 -5.00 -13.61 -10.50
C GLY A 88 -4.72 -12.39 -9.63
N PHE A 89 -3.46 -12.03 -9.51
CA PHE A 89 -3.08 -10.90 -8.69
C PHE A 89 -3.67 -9.63 -9.30
N ARG A 90 -3.51 -9.42 -10.59
CA ARG A 90 -4.00 -8.23 -11.20
C ARG A 90 -5.48 -8.04 -11.06
N GLY A 91 -6.23 -9.08 -11.26
CA GLY A 91 -7.68 -9.01 -11.11
C GLY A 91 -8.08 -8.70 -9.68
N PHE A 92 -7.39 -9.33 -8.74
CA PHE A 92 -7.72 -9.15 -7.35
C PHE A 92 -7.34 -7.73 -6.88
N TYR A 93 -6.17 -7.27 -7.29
CA TYR A 93 -5.74 -5.93 -6.94
C TYR A 93 -6.74 -4.92 -7.52
N ALA A 94 -7.17 -5.11 -8.75
CA ALA A 94 -8.11 -4.21 -9.37
C ALA A 94 -9.44 -4.20 -8.60
N ALA A 95 -9.87 -5.36 -8.15
CA ALA A 95 -11.12 -5.46 -7.40
C ALA A 95 -11.01 -4.75 -6.06
N ILE A 96 -9.89 -4.90 -5.39
CA ILE A 96 -9.69 -4.27 -4.10
C ILE A 96 -9.66 -2.74 -4.29
N LEU A 97 -8.97 -2.28 -5.31
CA LEU A 97 -8.84 -0.87 -5.54
C LEU A 97 -10.19 -0.27 -5.92
N GLU A 98 -10.98 -1.00 -6.69
CA GLU A 98 -12.27 -0.51 -7.08
C GLU A 98 -13.20 -0.40 -5.86
N TYR A 99 -13.13 -1.39 -4.97
CA TYR A 99 -13.92 -1.33 -3.75
C TYR A 99 -13.49 -0.11 -2.93
N ALA A 100 -12.18 0.13 -2.83
CA ALA A 100 -11.69 1.26 -2.07
C ALA A 100 -12.17 2.57 -2.68
N ARG A 101 -12.28 2.60 -4.00
CA ARG A 101 -12.74 3.80 -4.65
C ARG A 101 -14.23 4.00 -4.34
N GLU A 102 -15.04 2.97 -4.43
CA GLU A 102 -16.44 3.08 -4.14
C GLU A 102 -16.72 3.43 -2.69
N ALA A 103 -15.86 2.98 -1.80
CA ALA A 103 -16.04 3.26 -0.39
C ALA A 103 -15.50 4.64 -0.01
N GLY A 104 -14.97 5.37 -0.95
CA GLY A 104 -14.43 6.69 -0.64
C GLY A 104 -13.07 6.67 0.01
N ILE A 105 -12.42 5.52 0.04
CA ILE A 105 -11.11 5.39 0.63
C ILE A 105 -10.03 5.78 -0.38
N TYR A 106 -10.19 5.38 -1.63
CA TYR A 106 -9.21 5.68 -2.64
C TYR A 106 -9.74 6.82 -3.52
N ARG A 107 -9.10 7.97 -3.46
CA ARG A 107 -9.56 9.12 -4.21
C ARG A 107 -8.44 9.74 -4.99
N PRO A 108 -8.02 9.13 -6.06
CA PRO A 108 -6.90 9.64 -6.84
C PRO A 108 -7.41 10.88 -7.52
N GLY A 109 -6.73 11.79 -7.73
CA GLY A 109 -7.22 12.97 -8.40
C GLY A 109 -7.72 14.06 -7.50
N ARG A 110 -7.88 13.85 -6.27
CA ARG A 110 -8.39 14.80 -5.41
C ARG A 110 -7.31 15.65 -5.26
N ARG A 111 -7.41 16.87 -5.26
CA ARG A 111 -6.39 17.69 -5.19
C ARG A 111 -5.56 17.69 -4.10
N GLU A 112 -5.41 17.06 -3.34
CA GLU A 112 -4.66 17.19 -2.31
C GLU A 112 -3.33 17.41 -2.69
N SER A 113 -2.73 17.19 -3.38
CA SER A 113 -1.48 17.38 -3.59
C SER A 113 -1.09 17.25 -4.82
N ALA A 114 -0.85 17.81 -5.31
CA ALA A 114 -0.45 17.83 -6.51
C ALA A 114 0.36 16.82 -6.95
N ALA A 115 1.05 16.40 -6.46
CA ALA A 115 1.92 15.52 -6.87
C ALA A 115 1.50 14.49 -7.62
N PRO A 116 1.44 14.41 -8.55
CA PRO A 116 0.95 13.49 -9.36
C PRO A 116 1.65 12.26 -9.30
N ILE A 117 2.39 12.12 -9.06
CA ILE A 117 3.05 11.08 -9.03
C ILE A 117 2.72 9.97 -8.97
N SER A 118 2.54 9.74 -9.09
CA SER A 118 2.48 8.84 -8.96
C SER A 118 2.22 7.73 -8.56
N PRO A 119 1.40 7.58 -8.18
CA PRO A 119 0.87 6.51 -7.65
C PRO A 119 1.01 5.44 -8.62
N GLY A 120 0.61 5.72 -9.65
CA GLY A 120 0.58 4.70 -10.58
C GLY A 120 1.90 4.10 -10.70
N GLY A 121 2.78 4.89 -10.94
CA GLY A 121 4.05 4.40 -11.14
C GLY A 121 4.49 3.68 -9.95
N ALA A 122 4.18 4.21 -8.90
CA ALA A 122 4.66 3.68 -7.71
C ALA A 122 4.16 2.32 -7.58
N VAL A 123 3.03 2.12 -7.90
CA VAL A 123 2.47 0.88 -7.72
C VAL A 123 3.18 -0.19 -8.45
N GLY A 124 3.50 0.02 -9.55
CA GLY A 124 4.10 -0.99 -10.29
C GLY A 124 5.37 -1.44 -9.74
N LYS A 125 6.21 -0.55 -9.46
CA LYS A 125 7.41 -0.88 -9.00
C LYS A 125 7.50 -1.68 -7.82
N PRO A 126 6.96 -1.35 -6.82
CA PRO A 126 7.12 -2.02 -5.61
C PRO A 126 6.72 -3.44 -5.81
N ALA A 127 5.90 -3.62 -6.64
CA ALA A 127 5.39 -4.91 -6.80
C ALA A 127 6.47 -5.88 -7.06
N VAL A 128 7.41 -5.43 -7.69
CA VAL A 128 8.43 -6.25 -8.02
C VAL A 128 9.05 -6.92 -6.88
N ARG A 129 9.14 -6.34 -5.79
CA ARG A 129 9.76 -6.94 -4.76
C ARG A 129 8.98 -7.79 -3.97
N ALA A 130 7.85 -7.52 -3.76
CA ALA A 130 7.02 -8.27 -2.92
C ALA A 130 7.16 -9.74 -3.14
N PRO A 131 7.15 -10.15 -4.25
CA PRO A 131 7.16 -11.53 -4.53
C PRO A 131 8.29 -12.24 -3.89
N ARG A 132 9.41 -11.58 -3.91
CA ARG A 132 10.46 -12.17 -3.41
C ARG A 132 10.28 -12.43 -2.01
N GLN A 133 9.67 -11.68 -1.33
CA GLN A 133 9.53 -11.87 -0.02
C GLN A 133 8.73 -13.00 0.24
N LEU A 134 7.79 -13.20 -0.47
CA LEU A 134 6.95 -14.27 -0.22
C LEU A 134 7.62 -15.54 -0.38
N SER A 135 8.58 -15.55 -1.11
CA SER A 135 9.14 -16.80 -1.38
C SER A 135 9.80 -17.30 -0.21
N LEU A 136 9.87 -16.52 0.75
CA LEU A 136 10.45 -16.96 1.86
C LEU A 136 9.82 -18.10 2.38
N PHE A 137 8.78 -18.45 2.03
CA PHE A 137 8.24 -19.59 2.59
C PHE A 137 8.19 -20.59 1.58
#